data_39c7535cfa5563b875b3dd68a0e8403c
#
_entry.id   39c7535cfa5563b875b3dd68a0e8403c
#
_cell.length_a   1.000
_cell.length_b   1.000
_cell.length_c   1.000
_cell.angle_alpha   90.00
_cell.angle_beta   90.00
_cell.angle_gamma   90.00
#
_symmetry.space_group_name_H-M   'P 1'
#
loop_
_entity.id
_entity.type
_entity.pdbx_description
1 polymer ?
#
loop_
_entity_poly.entity_id
_entity_poly.type
_entity_poly.pdbx_seq_one_letter_code
_entity_poly.pdbx_strand_id
1 'polypeptide(L)'
;MAKKILVVDDEKIVCDMAKVILQNEGYEVETFTDSQLALEALQHTPYDLVVTDLMMEQISGMDILREVNRLYPNTRVIMLTAYATLDATIEAIRERIFDFFPKPVKIEELKKSVKKALGD
;
A
#
# COMPACT_ATOMS: atom_id res chain seq x y z
N MET A 1 20.31 5.97 -1.43
CA MET A 1 19.65 4.77 -1.98
C MET A 1 18.16 5.01 -2.10
N ALA A 2 17.57 4.49 -3.16
CA ALA A 2 16.14 4.65 -3.37
C ALA A 2 15.36 3.85 -2.32
N LYS A 3 14.30 4.45 -1.80
CA LYS A 3 13.38 3.74 -0.90
C LYS A 3 12.51 2.80 -1.71
N LYS A 4 12.16 1.67 -1.12
CA LYS A 4 11.46 0.58 -1.78
C LYS A 4 10.01 0.52 -1.34
N ILE A 5 9.11 0.54 -2.33
CA ILE A 5 7.67 0.54 -2.12
C ILE A 5 7.06 -0.74 -2.69
N LEU A 6 6.22 -1.40 -1.90
CA LEU A 6 5.40 -2.52 -2.35
C LEU A 6 4.00 -2.00 -2.66
N VAL A 7 3.49 -2.33 -3.85
CA VAL A 7 2.11 -2.01 -4.26
C VAL A 7 1.35 -3.31 -4.49
N VAL A 8 0.21 -3.46 -3.82
CA VAL A 8 -0.62 -4.65 -3.92
C VAL A 8 -2.03 -4.24 -4.33
N ASP A 9 -2.47 -4.70 -5.50
CA ASP A 9 -3.81 -4.41 -5.99
C ASP A 9 -4.15 -5.44 -7.06
N ASP A 10 -5.31 -6.08 -6.98
CA ASP A 10 -5.71 -7.09 -7.95
C ASP A 10 -6.07 -6.51 -9.32
N GLU A 11 -6.20 -5.20 -9.43
CA GLU A 11 -6.35 -4.51 -10.71
C GLU A 11 -4.99 -4.12 -11.27
N LYS A 12 -4.58 -4.77 -12.36
CA LYS A 12 -3.28 -4.52 -12.97
C LYS A 12 -3.07 -3.06 -13.34
N ILE A 13 -4.12 -2.39 -13.81
CA ILE A 13 -4.02 -0.99 -14.22
C ILE A 13 -3.65 -0.07 -13.05
N VAL A 14 -4.13 -0.38 -11.86
CA VAL A 14 -3.78 0.38 -10.65
C VAL A 14 -2.30 0.18 -10.29
N CYS A 15 -1.84 -1.07 -10.34
CA CYS A 15 -0.43 -1.39 -10.13
C CYS A 15 0.48 -0.67 -11.13
N ASP A 16 0.14 -0.72 -12.41
CA ASP A 16 0.94 -0.09 -13.47
C ASP A 16 0.99 1.42 -13.29
N MET A 17 -0.14 2.03 -12.98
CA MET A 17 -0.23 3.48 -12.77
C MET A 17 0.61 3.90 -11.56
N ALA A 18 0.44 3.22 -10.44
CA ALA A 18 1.18 3.52 -9.21
C ALA A 18 2.69 3.37 -9.44
N LYS A 19 3.09 2.32 -10.16
CA LYS A 19 4.49 2.08 -10.46
C LYS A 19 5.10 3.24 -11.25
N VAL A 20 4.43 3.69 -12.32
CA VAL A 20 4.93 4.80 -13.14
C VAL A 20 5.04 6.07 -12.31
N ILE A 21 3.99 6.39 -11.56
CA ILE A 21 3.95 7.61 -10.74
C ILE A 21 5.08 7.62 -9.72
N LEU A 22 5.24 6.53 -8.99
CA LEU A 22 6.19 6.48 -7.88
C LEU A 22 7.63 6.30 -8.36
N GLN A 23 7.86 5.57 -9.46
CA GLN A 23 9.19 5.50 -10.07
C GLN A 23 9.66 6.88 -10.56
N ASN A 24 8.74 7.68 -11.09
CA ASN A 24 9.07 9.05 -11.51
C ASN A 24 9.49 9.94 -10.34
N GLU A 25 9.08 9.60 -9.12
CA GLU A 25 9.48 10.32 -7.92
C GLU A 25 10.81 9.80 -7.33
N GLY A 26 11.44 8.84 -7.99
CA GLY A 26 12.74 8.30 -7.58
C GLY A 26 12.67 7.08 -6.69
N TYR A 27 11.51 6.49 -6.49
CA TYR A 27 11.35 5.30 -5.66
C TYR A 27 11.53 4.01 -6.46
N GLU A 28 11.98 2.96 -5.78
CA GLU A 28 11.99 1.61 -6.31
C GLU A 28 10.63 0.99 -6.00
N VAL A 29 9.92 0.47 -7.00
CA VAL A 29 8.55 0.00 -6.84
C VAL A 29 8.41 -1.44 -7.32
N GLU A 30 7.83 -2.27 -6.45
CA GLU A 30 7.51 -3.65 -6.76
C GLU A 30 6.00 -3.83 -6.65
N THR A 31 5.37 -4.43 -7.66
CA THR A 31 3.91 -4.54 -7.70
C THR A 31 3.48 -6.00 -7.74
N PHE A 32 2.36 -6.29 -7.07
CA PHE A 32 1.74 -7.61 -7.09
C PHE A 32 0.24 -7.46 -7.31
N THR A 33 -0.29 -8.22 -8.27
CA THR A 33 -1.75 -8.35 -8.45
C THR A 33 -2.31 -9.52 -7.65
N ASP A 34 -1.45 -10.40 -7.17
CA ASP A 34 -1.81 -11.56 -6.35
C ASP A 34 -1.45 -11.25 -4.90
N SER A 35 -2.45 -11.12 -4.04
CA SER A 35 -2.24 -10.75 -2.63
C SER A 35 -1.47 -11.81 -1.85
N GLN A 36 -1.62 -13.10 -2.22
CA GLN A 36 -0.87 -14.17 -1.57
C GLN A 36 0.64 -14.05 -1.87
N LEU A 37 0.99 -13.76 -3.12
CA LEU A 37 2.39 -13.55 -3.50
C LEU A 37 2.98 -12.32 -2.82
N ALA A 38 2.17 -11.27 -2.66
CA ALA A 38 2.59 -10.07 -1.93
C ALA A 38 2.90 -10.42 -0.47
N LEU A 39 2.04 -11.22 0.16
CA LEU A 39 2.25 -11.64 1.54
C LEU A 39 3.55 -12.46 1.67
N GLU A 40 3.81 -13.34 0.72
CA GLU A 40 5.06 -14.10 0.69
C GLU A 40 6.28 -13.19 0.54
N ALA A 41 6.20 -12.18 -0.34
CA ALA A 41 7.27 -11.21 -0.50
C ALA A 41 7.57 -10.47 0.80
N LEU A 42 6.54 -10.11 1.57
CA LEU A 42 6.70 -9.45 2.87
C LEU A 42 7.47 -10.32 3.87
N GLN A 43 7.36 -11.65 3.77
CA GLN A 43 8.06 -12.56 4.68
C GLN A 43 9.58 -12.55 4.46
N HIS A 44 10.02 -12.15 3.27
CA HIS A 44 11.43 -12.25 2.87
C HIS A 44 12.11 -10.92 2.59
N THR A 45 11.33 -9.85 2.38
CA THR A 45 11.86 -8.56 1.96
C THR A 45 11.24 -7.44 2.80
N PRO A 46 12.06 -6.61 3.46
CA PRO A 46 11.55 -5.41 4.10
C PRO A 46 11.30 -4.33 3.03
N TYR A 47 10.16 -3.66 3.14
CA TYR A 47 9.81 -2.52 2.30
C TYR A 47 9.75 -1.27 3.18
N ASP A 48 10.02 -0.11 2.57
CA ASP A 48 9.95 1.15 3.29
C ASP A 48 8.51 1.66 3.42
N LEU A 49 7.67 1.26 2.46
CA LEU A 49 6.26 1.62 2.44
C LEU A 49 5.47 0.54 1.72
N VAL A 50 4.23 0.31 2.15
CA VAL A 50 3.30 -0.58 1.46
C VAL A 50 2.06 0.21 1.08
N VAL A 51 1.65 0.09 -0.19
CA VAL A 51 0.39 0.65 -0.70
C VAL A 51 -0.47 -0.53 -1.11
N THR A 52 -1.64 -0.69 -0.54
CA THR A 52 -2.49 -1.85 -0.78
C THR A 52 -3.94 -1.47 -1.01
N ASP A 53 -4.65 -2.29 -1.80
CA ASP A 53 -6.12 -2.25 -1.85
C ASP A 53 -6.67 -2.96 -0.62
N LEU A 54 -7.90 -2.64 -0.26
CA LEU A 54 -8.61 -3.29 0.86
C LEU A 54 -9.21 -4.62 0.44
N MET A 55 -9.97 -4.62 -0.66
CA MET A 55 -10.72 -5.79 -1.12
C MET A 55 -10.00 -6.47 -2.25
N MET A 56 -9.43 -7.63 -1.97
CA MET A 56 -8.72 -8.45 -2.94
C MET A 56 -9.14 -9.90 -2.75
N GLU A 57 -8.96 -10.70 -3.79
CA GLU A 57 -9.16 -12.15 -3.67
C GLU A 57 -8.08 -12.71 -2.74
N GLN A 58 -8.43 -13.75 -2.00
CA GLN A 58 -7.56 -14.50 -1.07
C GLN A 58 -7.21 -13.72 0.20
N ILE A 59 -6.32 -12.73 0.10
CA ILE A 59 -5.83 -11.96 1.25
C ILE A 59 -6.36 -10.52 1.14
N SER A 60 -6.93 -10.00 2.22
CA SER A 60 -7.43 -8.62 2.24
C SER A 60 -6.31 -7.62 2.55
N GLY A 61 -6.56 -6.35 2.24
CA GLY A 61 -5.64 -5.28 2.61
C GLY A 61 -5.47 -5.14 4.13
N MET A 62 -6.51 -5.47 4.89
CA MET A 62 -6.40 -5.49 6.36
C MET A 62 -5.41 -6.55 6.83
N ASP A 63 -5.42 -7.72 6.19
CA ASP A 63 -4.47 -8.80 6.51
C ASP A 63 -3.04 -8.35 6.17
N ILE A 64 -2.86 -7.68 5.03
CA ILE A 64 -1.56 -7.11 4.65
C ILE A 64 -1.10 -6.10 5.71
N LEU A 65 -1.98 -5.20 6.12
CA LEU A 65 -1.68 -4.17 7.13
C LEU A 65 -1.24 -4.81 8.46
N ARG A 66 -1.98 -5.81 8.93
CA ARG A 66 -1.65 -6.50 10.17
C ARG A 66 -0.30 -7.21 10.09
N GLU A 67 -0.01 -7.85 8.96
CA GLU A 67 1.26 -8.54 8.78
C GLU A 67 2.43 -7.55 8.71
N VAL A 68 2.26 -6.43 8.02
CA VAL A 68 3.29 -5.37 8.01
C VAL A 68 3.56 -4.88 9.42
N ASN A 69 2.51 -4.61 10.19
CA ASN A 69 2.65 -4.15 11.57
C ASN A 69 3.39 -5.17 12.44
N ARG A 70 3.15 -6.46 12.20
CA ARG A 70 3.80 -7.53 12.94
C ARG A 70 5.27 -7.68 12.59
N LEU A 71 5.58 -7.66 11.29
CA LEU A 71 6.94 -7.90 10.78
C LEU A 71 7.80 -6.65 10.81
N TYR A 72 7.23 -5.51 10.46
CA TYR A 72 7.96 -4.26 10.24
C TYR A 72 7.20 -3.09 10.88
N PRO A 73 7.25 -2.94 12.21
CA PRO A 73 6.42 -1.94 12.91
C PRO A 73 6.67 -0.48 12.47
N ASN A 74 7.81 -0.22 11.85
CA ASN A 74 8.14 1.13 11.37
C ASN A 74 7.77 1.36 9.91
N THR A 75 7.35 0.33 9.19
CA THR A 75 6.90 0.45 7.81
C THR A 75 5.45 0.92 7.81
N ARG A 76 5.18 2.01 7.10
CA ARG A 76 3.83 2.58 7.02
C ARG A 76 3.05 1.95 5.88
N VAL A 77 1.73 1.99 6.01
CA VAL A 77 0.82 1.43 5.02
C VAL A 77 -0.18 2.49 4.59
N ILE A 78 -0.34 2.64 3.28
CA ILE A 78 -1.37 3.48 2.67
C ILE A 78 -2.36 2.55 1.98
N MET A 79 -3.65 2.78 2.16
CA MET A 79 -4.70 1.96 1.56
C MET A 79 -5.46 2.75 0.51
N LEU A 80 -5.63 2.16 -0.68
CA LEU A 80 -6.44 2.71 -1.78
C LEU A 80 -7.56 1.72 -2.05
N THR A 81 -8.82 2.15 -1.99
CA THR A 81 -9.91 1.22 -2.19
C THR A 81 -11.17 1.86 -2.78
N ALA A 82 -11.89 1.08 -3.61
CA ALA A 82 -13.23 1.44 -4.06
C ALA A 82 -14.27 1.19 -2.97
N TYR A 83 -13.89 0.55 -1.86
CA TYR A 83 -14.78 0.14 -0.77
C TYR A 83 -14.49 0.92 0.51
N ALA A 84 -14.39 2.25 0.39
CA ALA A 84 -14.10 3.14 1.52
C ALA A 84 -15.36 3.36 2.37
N THR A 85 -15.75 2.33 3.12
CA THR A 85 -16.87 2.42 4.06
C THR A 85 -16.39 3.00 5.38
N LEU A 86 -17.35 3.50 6.18
CA LEU A 86 -17.03 4.00 7.52
C LEU A 86 -16.43 2.89 8.38
N ASP A 87 -17.02 1.69 8.36
CA ASP A 87 -16.53 0.57 9.16
C ASP A 87 -15.11 0.17 8.77
N ALA A 88 -14.82 0.09 7.48
CA ALA A 88 -13.48 -0.23 7.00
C ALA A 88 -12.46 0.84 7.39
N THR A 89 -12.85 2.10 7.29
CA THR A 89 -11.99 3.23 7.67
C THR A 89 -11.66 3.18 9.17
N ILE A 90 -12.66 2.93 10.00
CA ILE A 90 -12.46 2.81 11.45
C ILE A 90 -11.53 1.64 11.77
N GLU A 91 -11.74 0.50 11.13
CA GLU A 91 -10.87 -0.67 11.33
C GLU A 91 -9.43 -0.37 10.94
N ALA A 92 -9.23 0.29 9.80
CA ALA A 92 -7.90 0.69 9.34
C ALA A 92 -7.20 1.61 10.33
N ILE A 93 -7.92 2.58 10.88
CA ILE A 93 -7.39 3.50 11.90
C ILE A 93 -6.95 2.73 13.14
N ARG A 94 -7.76 1.79 13.60
CA ARG A 94 -7.43 0.93 14.75
C ARG A 94 -6.18 0.10 14.50
N GLU A 95 -5.96 -0.32 13.26
CA GLU A 95 -4.78 -1.07 12.84
C GLU A 95 -3.61 -0.15 12.45
N ARG A 96 -3.68 1.13 12.78
CA ARG A 96 -2.61 2.11 12.61
C ARG A 96 -2.24 2.35 11.15
N ILE A 97 -3.23 2.43 10.27
CA ILE A 97 -3.02 2.83 8.88
C ILE A 97 -2.40 4.23 8.86
N PHE A 98 -1.49 4.48 7.90
CA PHE A 98 -0.93 5.80 7.75
C PHE A 98 -1.88 6.74 7.01
N ASP A 99 -2.45 6.25 5.92
CA ASP A 99 -3.41 7.02 5.13
C ASP A 99 -4.38 6.11 4.40
N PHE A 100 -5.53 6.63 4.03
CA PHE A 100 -6.63 5.84 3.46
C PHE A 100 -7.34 6.69 2.41
N PHE A 101 -7.32 6.26 1.15
CA PHE A 101 -7.93 7.02 0.05
C PHE A 101 -8.99 6.19 -0.67
N PRO A 102 -10.14 6.80 -0.98
CA PRO A 102 -11.08 6.19 -1.91
C PRO A 102 -10.53 6.24 -3.34
N LYS A 103 -10.82 5.24 -4.15
CA LYS A 103 -10.51 5.23 -5.57
C LYS A 103 -11.58 6.00 -6.34
N PRO A 104 -11.22 6.72 -7.40
CA PRO A 104 -9.86 6.94 -7.90
C PRO A 104 -9.12 7.98 -7.05
N VAL A 105 -7.89 7.67 -6.69
CA VAL A 105 -7.05 8.61 -5.94
C VAL A 105 -6.44 9.63 -6.89
N LYS A 106 -6.34 10.88 -6.44
CA LYS A 106 -5.67 11.92 -7.22
C LYS A 106 -4.16 11.71 -7.13
N ILE A 107 -3.48 11.82 -8.28
CA ILE A 107 -2.03 11.58 -8.38
C ILE A 107 -1.26 12.43 -7.38
N GLU A 108 -1.57 13.72 -7.29
CA GLU A 108 -0.87 14.63 -6.38
C GLU A 108 -1.10 14.29 -4.91
N GLU A 109 -2.29 13.81 -4.57
CA GLU A 109 -2.59 13.36 -3.20
C GLU A 109 -1.79 12.12 -2.84
N LEU A 110 -1.69 11.16 -3.77
CA LEU A 110 -0.91 9.95 -3.56
C LEU A 110 0.57 10.29 -3.37
N LYS A 111 1.13 11.10 -4.24
CA LYS A 111 2.54 11.55 -4.14
C LYS A 111 2.82 12.21 -2.80
N LYS A 112 1.93 13.09 -2.38
CA LYS A 112 2.08 13.83 -1.12
C LYS A 112 2.07 12.89 0.08
N SER A 113 1.13 11.96 0.10
CA SER A 113 1.01 10.97 1.18
C SER A 113 2.24 10.06 1.24
N VAL A 114 2.72 9.60 0.08
CA VAL A 114 3.91 8.75 0.00
C VAL A 114 5.15 9.49 0.54
N LYS A 115 5.37 10.73 0.11
CA LYS A 115 6.48 11.53 0.62
C LYS A 115 6.41 11.70 2.13
N LYS A 116 5.24 12.00 2.64
CA LYS A 116 5.03 12.16 4.07
C LYS A 116 5.28 10.87 4.83
N ALA A 117 4.81 9.75 4.31
CA ALA A 117 5.01 8.44 4.91
C ALA A 117 6.49 8.06 4.98
N LEU A 118 7.26 8.43 3.98
CA LEU A 118 8.68 8.10 3.88
C LEU A 118 9.59 9.16 4.51
N GLY A 119 9.04 10.27 4.98
CA GLY A 119 9.82 11.35 5.58
C GLY A 119 10.61 12.17 4.58
N ASP A 120 10.16 12.18 3.34
CA ASP A 120 10.85 12.90 2.26
C ASP A 120 10.35 14.33 2.08
#